data_2a94f5e86afe5d184332605659a91fb3
#
_entry.id   2a94f5e86afe5d184332605659a91fb3
#
_cell.length_a   1.000
_cell.length_b   1.000
_cell.length_c   1.000
_cell.angle_alpha   90.00
_cell.angle_beta   90.00
_cell.angle_gamma   90.00
#
_symmetry.space_group_name_H-M   'P 1'
#
loop_
_entity.id
_entity.type
_entity.pdbx_description
1 polymer ?
#
loop_
_entity_poly.entity_id
_entity_poly.type
_entity_poly.pdbx_seq_one_letter_code
_entity_poly.pdbx_strand_id
1 'polypeptide(L)'
;MLPSSAESSSSLLINKLQLTASSLVQSTDGGGAISSLSNAQSLLAQLWESFVYRLPGLALGIVVMAVFIFLAPHAASLLVKPMTRTTTSPLLRSVIQRSISLVLMLLGIYLFLFLAGLTGFAIAVVSGTGVVGLILGFAFRDIAENFISSLLLTIQRPFRIGDIVQINDFTGIIQKVTARATTLVDFDGNHIQIPNATIYKGVIKNLTANPLMRGHFVIGVGYDADIQRAQQIAQSVIGEQQNVLTDPEPQTLIDTLGASSYNVKVYFWVDVEKTSVLKMSSVLMRNITTAFLDANISMPDDARERIFPQGLRVETAPNQSEVGGDGKVSQGNDASNNSEGEASRSSANQAKHDHNVKQNSRFSDDDVASEAHEIREQARNSRDPEGGENIL
;
A
#
# COMPACT_ATOMS: atom_id res chain seq x y z
N MET A 1 14.40 26.83 37.95
CA MET A 1 15.64 27.45 38.45
C MET A 1 16.27 26.53 39.48
N LEU A 2 17.25 25.72 39.08
CA LEU A 2 18.10 24.91 39.94
C LEU A 2 19.54 25.31 39.64
N PRO A 3 20.37 25.69 40.62
CA PRO A 3 21.72 26.15 40.33
C PRO A 3 22.67 24.99 40.08
N SER A 4 23.49 25.21 39.11
CA SER A 4 24.60 24.45 38.53
C SER A 4 25.59 23.97 39.58
N SER A 5 25.57 22.69 39.91
CA SER A 5 26.58 21.97 40.71
C SER A 5 27.88 21.69 39.96
N ALA A 6 27.99 22.08 38.71
CA ALA A 6 29.19 21.86 37.89
C ALA A 6 30.24 22.97 38.02
N GLU A 7 29.83 24.20 38.33
CA GLU A 7 30.77 25.35 38.53
C GLU A 7 31.54 25.29 39.84
N SER A 8 30.98 24.67 40.90
CA SER A 8 31.69 24.57 42.18
C SER A 8 32.85 23.55 42.16
N SER A 9 32.75 22.52 41.34
CA SER A 9 33.80 21.48 41.26
C SER A 9 35.02 21.93 40.43
N SER A 10 34.78 22.70 39.37
CA SER A 10 35.87 23.23 38.52
C SER A 10 36.64 24.38 39.23
N SER A 11 35.95 25.24 39.99
CA SER A 11 36.59 26.30 40.76
C SER A 11 37.42 25.73 41.92
N LEU A 12 37.00 24.63 42.57
CA LEU A 12 37.75 23.93 43.59
C LEU A 12 39.02 23.24 43.03
N LEU A 13 38.94 22.69 41.83
CA LEU A 13 40.10 22.08 41.15
C LEU A 13 41.11 23.12 40.69
N ILE A 14 40.66 24.27 40.18
CA ILE A 14 41.55 25.37 39.73
C ILE A 14 42.20 26.01 40.96
N ASN A 15 41.48 26.19 42.07
CA ASN A 15 42.03 26.73 43.32
C ASN A 15 43.05 25.76 43.94
N LYS A 16 42.79 24.44 43.86
CA LYS A 16 43.72 23.39 44.33
C LYS A 16 44.97 23.31 43.45
N LEU A 17 44.85 23.50 42.16
CA LEU A 17 45.99 23.54 41.21
C LEU A 17 46.80 24.85 41.39
N GLN A 18 46.15 25.99 41.66
CA GLN A 18 46.86 27.23 41.94
C GLN A 18 47.59 27.22 43.28
N LEU A 19 47.03 26.60 44.32
CA LEU A 19 47.69 26.41 45.62
C LEU A 19 48.89 25.45 45.50
N THR A 20 48.79 24.41 44.68
CA THR A 20 49.95 23.51 44.45
C THR A 20 51.02 24.15 43.56
N ALA A 21 50.63 24.97 42.55
CA ALA A 21 51.59 25.74 41.76
C ALA A 21 52.33 26.83 42.55
N SER A 22 51.64 27.57 43.45
CA SER A 22 52.24 28.57 44.26
C SER A 22 53.19 27.99 45.35
N SER A 23 52.93 26.77 45.87
CA SER A 23 53.82 26.06 46.76
C SER A 23 55.06 25.54 46.07
N LEU A 24 55.03 25.26 44.78
CA LEU A 24 56.16 24.82 43.96
C LEU A 24 57.11 25.99 43.57
N VAL A 25 56.59 27.23 43.49
CA VAL A 25 57.37 28.42 43.10
C VAL A 25 58.14 29.00 44.31
N GLN A 26 57.72 28.71 45.56
CA GLN A 26 58.31 29.28 46.75
C GLN A 26 59.44 28.49 47.41
N SER A 27 59.90 27.36 46.77
CA SER A 27 60.96 26.51 47.31
C SER A 27 62.23 26.49 46.43
N THR A 28 62.78 27.67 46.11
CA THR A 28 64.10 27.81 45.50
C THR A 28 65.22 28.09 46.56
N ASP A 29 65.05 27.54 47.75
CA ASP A 29 66.18 27.48 48.69
C ASP A 29 66.39 26.05 49.16
N GLY A 30 67.59 25.59 49.17
CA GLY A 30 68.22 24.26 49.38
C GLY A 30 67.55 23.18 50.24
N GLY A 31 66.32 23.36 50.68
CA GLY A 31 65.45 22.39 51.38
C GLY A 31 64.39 21.74 50.52
N GLY A 32 64.18 22.22 49.27
CA GLY A 32 63.07 21.85 48.42
C GLY A 32 63.14 20.44 47.82
N ALA A 33 64.30 19.84 47.69
CA ALA A 33 64.49 18.48 47.16
C ALA A 33 64.03 17.39 48.17
N ILE A 34 64.18 17.63 49.46
CA ILE A 34 63.77 16.66 50.49
C ILE A 34 62.25 16.72 50.73
N SER A 35 61.67 17.92 50.67
CA SER A 35 60.23 18.08 50.81
C SER A 35 59.47 17.57 49.54
N SER A 36 60.04 17.69 48.36
CA SER A 36 59.49 17.12 47.13
C SER A 36 59.53 15.59 47.13
N LEU A 37 60.60 14.98 47.67
CA LEU A 37 60.74 13.52 47.84
C LEU A 37 59.72 12.99 48.86
N SER A 38 59.53 13.68 49.99
CA SER A 38 58.54 13.27 51.01
C SER A 38 57.09 13.40 50.50
N ASN A 39 56.80 14.44 49.72
CA ASN A 39 55.50 14.58 49.06
C ASN A 39 55.28 13.51 47.98
N ALA A 40 56.29 13.16 47.21
CA ALA A 40 56.22 12.07 46.25
C ALA A 40 56.03 10.71 46.92
N GLN A 41 56.73 10.47 48.08
CA GLN A 41 56.51 9.24 48.86
C GLN A 41 55.11 9.14 49.44
N SER A 42 54.59 10.27 49.98
CA SER A 42 53.19 10.29 50.50
C SER A 42 52.15 10.07 49.40
N LEU A 43 52.33 10.67 48.24
CA LEU A 43 51.47 10.41 47.08
C LEU A 43 51.54 8.95 46.63
N LEU A 44 52.70 8.38 46.55
CA LEU A 44 52.91 6.94 46.22
C LEU A 44 52.24 6.04 47.27
N ALA A 45 52.39 6.36 48.58
CA ALA A 45 51.73 5.61 49.65
C ALA A 45 50.19 5.70 49.56
N GLN A 46 49.63 6.90 49.29
CA GLN A 46 48.20 7.06 49.08
C GLN A 46 47.66 6.34 47.83
N LEU A 47 48.43 6.35 46.75
CA LEU A 47 48.08 5.59 45.54
C LEU A 47 48.14 4.10 45.82
N TRP A 48 49.15 3.64 46.56
CA TRP A 48 49.30 2.24 46.96
C TRP A 48 48.17 1.77 47.87
N GLU A 49 47.82 2.53 48.86
CA GLU A 49 46.71 2.24 49.76
C GLU A 49 45.36 2.21 49.01
N SER A 50 45.13 3.20 48.15
CA SER A 50 43.96 3.21 47.28
C SER A 50 43.87 2.03 46.32
N PHE A 51 45.02 1.58 45.81
CA PHE A 51 45.13 0.40 44.95
C PHE A 51 44.84 -0.90 45.71
N VAL A 52 45.46 -1.06 46.89
CA VAL A 52 45.25 -2.24 47.75
C VAL A 52 43.80 -2.35 48.20
N TYR A 53 43.19 -1.22 48.57
CA TYR A 53 41.76 -1.19 48.92
C TYR A 53 40.83 -1.63 47.81
N ARG A 54 41.18 -1.34 46.53
CA ARG A 54 40.39 -1.73 45.35
C ARG A 54 40.70 -3.16 44.85
N LEU A 55 41.80 -3.78 45.30
CA LEU A 55 42.23 -5.14 44.88
C LEU A 55 41.14 -6.21 45.02
N PRO A 56 40.37 -6.28 46.14
CA PRO A 56 39.31 -7.29 46.28
C PRO A 56 38.19 -7.10 45.26
N GLY A 57 37.80 -5.84 44.98
CA GLY A 57 36.82 -5.52 43.98
C GLY A 57 37.28 -5.82 42.55
N LEU A 58 38.53 -5.52 42.22
CA LEU A 58 39.18 -5.87 40.96
C LEU A 58 39.27 -7.40 40.77
N ALA A 59 39.68 -8.13 41.79
CA ALA A 59 39.77 -9.59 41.72
C ALA A 59 38.39 -10.22 41.49
N LEU A 60 37.38 -9.79 42.25
CA LEU A 60 36.00 -10.22 42.06
C LEU A 60 35.47 -9.84 40.68
N GLY A 61 35.74 -8.62 40.22
CA GLY A 61 35.34 -8.15 38.89
C GLY A 61 35.96 -8.98 37.77
N ILE A 62 37.26 -9.35 37.86
CA ILE A 62 37.93 -10.21 36.91
C ILE A 62 37.30 -11.59 36.87
N VAL A 63 36.98 -12.18 38.02
CA VAL A 63 36.26 -13.46 38.08
C VAL A 63 34.91 -13.38 37.39
N VAL A 64 34.13 -12.35 37.70
CA VAL A 64 32.83 -12.13 37.05
C VAL A 64 32.97 -11.95 35.54
N MET A 65 33.94 -11.15 35.09
CA MET A 65 34.21 -10.95 33.67
C MET A 65 34.60 -12.25 32.97
N ALA A 66 35.48 -13.07 33.58
CA ALA A 66 35.85 -14.38 33.07
C ALA A 66 34.61 -15.30 32.93
N VAL A 67 33.75 -15.32 33.95
CA VAL A 67 32.50 -16.08 33.91
C VAL A 67 31.63 -15.62 32.73
N PHE A 68 31.49 -14.33 32.52
CA PHE A 68 30.71 -13.81 31.39
C PHE A 68 31.34 -14.15 30.03
N ILE A 69 32.66 -14.08 29.87
CA ILE A 69 33.36 -14.45 28.64
C ILE A 69 33.14 -15.94 28.29
N PHE A 70 33.22 -16.82 29.29
CA PHE A 70 32.99 -18.26 29.07
C PHE A 70 31.51 -18.60 28.93
N LEU A 71 30.66 -17.98 29.71
CA LEU A 71 29.23 -18.33 29.77
C LEU A 71 28.41 -17.67 28.64
N ALA A 72 28.79 -16.47 28.16
CA ALA A 72 28.04 -15.74 27.14
C ALA A 72 27.79 -16.54 25.85
N PRO A 73 28.77 -17.20 25.20
CA PRO A 73 28.54 -17.99 24.01
C PRO A 73 27.69 -19.23 24.28
N HIS A 74 27.84 -19.85 25.48
CA HIS A 74 27.06 -21.02 25.88
C HIS A 74 25.61 -20.64 26.19
N ALA A 75 25.41 -19.57 26.94
CA ALA A 75 24.07 -19.03 27.22
C ALA A 75 23.36 -18.58 25.92
N ALA A 76 24.07 -17.88 25.04
CA ALA A 76 23.54 -17.49 23.74
C ALA A 76 23.12 -18.72 22.90
N SER A 77 23.96 -19.79 22.90
CA SER A 77 23.60 -21.02 22.18
C SER A 77 22.39 -21.74 22.78
N LEU A 78 22.26 -21.71 24.10
CA LEU A 78 21.12 -22.31 24.80
C LEU A 78 19.81 -21.55 24.54
N LEU A 79 19.85 -20.20 24.56
CA LEU A 79 18.70 -19.36 24.24
C LEU A 79 18.23 -19.52 22.79
N VAL A 80 19.16 -19.78 21.85
CA VAL A 80 18.84 -19.95 20.43
C VAL A 80 18.37 -21.38 20.11
N LYS A 81 18.64 -22.40 20.98
CA LYS A 81 18.20 -23.78 20.76
C LYS A 81 16.70 -23.94 20.43
N PRO A 82 15.74 -23.32 21.15
CA PRO A 82 14.34 -23.50 20.82
C PRO A 82 13.97 -22.94 19.44
N MET A 83 14.67 -21.89 18.96
CA MET A 83 14.46 -21.31 17.63
C MET A 83 14.95 -22.20 16.48
N THR A 84 15.78 -23.21 16.75
CA THR A 84 16.27 -24.11 15.70
C THR A 84 15.21 -25.01 15.10
N ARG A 85 14.06 -25.12 15.74
CA ARG A 85 12.91 -25.91 15.23
C ARG A 85 12.11 -25.16 14.17
N THR A 86 12.18 -23.82 14.15
CA THR A 86 11.40 -22.95 13.25
C THR A 86 12.23 -22.23 12.19
N THR A 87 13.54 -22.09 12.41
CA THR A 87 14.40 -21.30 11.50
C THR A 87 15.35 -22.20 10.72
N THR A 88 15.18 -22.27 9.40
CA THR A 88 16.00 -23.07 8.47
C THR A 88 17.30 -22.37 8.05
N SER A 89 17.44 -21.05 8.28
CA SER A 89 18.60 -20.27 7.84
C SER A 89 19.76 -20.29 8.85
N PRO A 90 20.93 -20.90 8.52
CA PRO A 90 22.08 -20.93 9.39
C PRO A 90 22.70 -19.54 9.63
N LEU A 91 22.55 -18.62 8.67
CA LEU A 91 23.03 -17.24 8.79
C LEU A 91 22.27 -16.49 9.87
N LEU A 92 20.93 -16.54 9.87
CA LEU A 92 20.11 -15.88 10.87
C LEU A 92 20.42 -16.35 12.29
N ARG A 93 20.59 -17.67 12.45
CA ARG A 93 21.00 -18.26 13.74
C ARG A 93 22.33 -17.70 14.23
N SER A 94 23.36 -17.62 13.36
CA SER A 94 24.67 -17.13 13.74
C SER A 94 24.65 -15.65 14.12
N VAL A 95 23.85 -14.82 13.42
CA VAL A 95 23.67 -13.40 13.74
C VAL A 95 23.01 -13.23 15.11
N ILE A 96 21.88 -13.91 15.36
CA ILE A 96 21.17 -13.84 16.64
C ILE A 96 22.08 -14.30 17.79
N GLN A 97 22.80 -15.41 17.62
CA GLN A 97 23.70 -15.91 18.64
C GLN A 97 24.84 -14.92 18.96
N ARG A 98 25.43 -14.30 17.93
CA ARG A 98 26.48 -13.29 18.12
C ARG A 98 25.94 -12.04 18.78
N SER A 99 24.72 -11.58 18.41
CA SER A 99 24.07 -10.42 19.03
C SER A 99 23.79 -10.64 20.52
N ILE A 100 23.23 -11.79 20.89
CA ILE A 100 22.99 -12.16 22.30
C ILE A 100 24.34 -12.25 23.07
N SER A 101 25.36 -12.88 22.48
CA SER A 101 26.66 -12.96 23.09
C SER A 101 27.31 -11.59 23.32
N LEU A 102 27.15 -10.65 22.35
CA LEU A 102 27.64 -9.28 22.46
C LEU A 102 26.98 -8.54 23.63
N VAL A 103 25.64 -8.64 23.75
CA VAL A 103 24.88 -8.01 24.84
C VAL A 103 25.33 -8.55 26.20
N LEU A 104 25.50 -9.89 26.32
CA LEU A 104 25.99 -10.52 27.56
C LEU A 104 27.41 -10.08 27.89
N MET A 105 28.30 -9.94 26.87
CA MET A 105 29.66 -9.48 27.06
C MET A 105 29.71 -8.02 27.55
N LEU A 106 28.89 -7.14 26.97
CA LEU A 106 28.76 -5.74 27.42
C LEU A 106 28.26 -5.65 28.86
N LEU A 107 27.31 -6.52 29.24
CA LEU A 107 26.84 -6.63 30.62
C LEU A 107 27.96 -7.09 31.56
N GLY A 108 28.80 -8.06 31.13
CA GLY A 108 29.96 -8.50 31.88
C GLY A 108 30.99 -7.39 32.08
N ILE A 109 31.27 -6.61 31.04
CA ILE A 109 32.15 -5.41 31.12
C ILE A 109 31.59 -4.39 32.09
N TYR A 110 30.32 -4.11 32.04
CA TYR A 110 29.65 -3.18 32.97
C TYR A 110 29.81 -3.64 34.44
N LEU A 111 29.48 -4.91 34.71
CA LEU A 111 29.62 -5.49 36.05
C LEU A 111 31.06 -5.48 36.55
N PHE A 112 32.02 -5.78 35.69
CA PHE A 112 33.44 -5.69 36.01
C PHE A 112 33.82 -4.27 36.45
N LEU A 113 33.48 -3.26 35.63
CA LEU A 113 33.80 -1.86 35.92
C LEU A 113 33.14 -1.39 37.22
N PHE A 114 31.91 -1.82 37.45
CA PHE A 114 31.13 -1.47 38.66
C PHE A 114 31.78 -2.09 39.90
N LEU A 115 32.14 -3.39 39.89
CA LEU A 115 32.78 -4.07 41.01
C LEU A 115 34.20 -3.58 41.25
N ALA A 116 34.93 -3.19 40.23
CA ALA A 116 36.26 -2.62 40.30
C ALA A 116 36.27 -1.20 40.89
N GLY A 117 35.09 -0.61 41.21
CA GLY A 117 34.96 0.75 41.70
C GLY A 117 35.21 1.84 40.67
N LEU A 118 35.23 1.45 39.37
CA LEU A 118 35.41 2.35 38.23
C LEU A 118 34.04 2.86 37.73
N THR A 119 33.23 3.41 38.62
CA THR A 119 31.86 3.80 38.34
C THR A 119 31.72 4.85 37.21
N GLY A 120 32.70 5.79 37.11
CA GLY A 120 32.74 6.76 36.02
C GLY A 120 32.86 6.08 34.63
N PHE A 121 33.72 5.07 34.51
CA PHE A 121 33.82 4.30 33.25
C PHE A 121 32.60 3.41 33.01
N ALA A 122 32.01 2.82 34.06
CA ALA A 122 30.81 2.05 33.96
C ALA A 122 29.65 2.89 33.40
N ILE A 123 29.48 4.12 33.91
CA ILE A 123 28.47 5.09 33.40
C ILE A 123 28.77 5.47 31.94
N ALA A 124 30.04 5.70 31.59
CA ALA A 124 30.44 6.03 30.24
C ALA A 124 30.12 4.87 29.24
N VAL A 125 30.36 3.61 29.63
CA VAL A 125 29.99 2.44 28.83
C VAL A 125 28.47 2.35 28.63
N VAL A 126 27.68 2.52 29.70
CA VAL A 126 26.22 2.49 29.64
C VAL A 126 25.69 3.62 28.74
N SER A 127 26.20 4.84 28.93
CA SER A 127 25.80 6.01 28.13
C SER A 127 26.14 5.83 26.66
N GLY A 128 27.37 5.36 26.34
CA GLY A 128 27.80 5.10 24.97
C GLY A 128 26.97 3.99 24.32
N THR A 129 26.75 2.89 25.03
CA THR A 129 25.89 1.78 24.54
C THR A 129 24.45 2.25 24.37
N GLY A 130 23.95 3.12 25.25
CA GLY A 130 22.61 3.72 25.14
C GLY A 130 22.43 4.53 23.86
N VAL A 131 23.40 5.35 23.49
CA VAL A 131 23.39 6.12 22.24
C VAL A 131 23.40 5.18 21.02
N VAL A 132 24.26 4.18 21.01
CA VAL A 132 24.31 3.16 19.94
C VAL A 132 22.96 2.42 19.87
N GLY A 133 22.42 2.03 21.02
CA GLY A 133 21.10 1.39 21.11
C GLY A 133 19.98 2.24 20.57
N LEU A 134 20.00 3.54 20.82
CA LEU A 134 19.01 4.49 20.28
C LEU A 134 19.08 4.55 18.74
N ILE A 135 20.30 4.69 18.19
CA ILE A 135 20.52 4.71 16.73
C ILE A 135 20.01 3.40 16.10
N LEU A 136 20.34 2.27 16.72
CA LEU A 136 19.92 0.95 16.25
C LEU A 136 18.39 0.79 16.35
N GLY A 137 17.77 1.30 17.42
CA GLY A 137 16.32 1.33 17.58
C GLY A 137 15.61 2.09 16.47
N PHE A 138 16.14 3.24 16.07
CA PHE A 138 15.62 3.97 14.91
C PHE A 138 15.78 3.20 13.59
N ALA A 139 16.92 2.51 13.41
CA ALA A 139 17.16 1.69 12.22
C ALA A 139 16.19 0.49 12.11
N PHE A 140 15.77 -0.08 13.25
CA PHE A 140 14.82 -1.21 13.29
C PHE A 140 13.35 -0.80 13.42
N ARG A 141 13.05 0.49 13.50
CA ARG A 141 11.70 1.00 13.68
C ARG A 141 10.71 0.45 12.65
N ASP A 142 11.07 0.50 11.37
CA ASP A 142 10.18 0.09 10.29
C ASP A 142 9.90 -1.43 10.32
N ILE A 143 10.88 -2.22 10.71
CA ILE A 143 10.72 -3.67 10.86
C ILE A 143 9.75 -3.97 12.01
N ALA A 144 9.95 -3.32 13.16
CA ALA A 144 9.08 -3.48 14.32
C ALA A 144 7.65 -3.01 14.03
N GLU A 145 7.50 -1.90 13.30
CA GLU A 145 6.21 -1.34 12.91
C GLU A 145 5.43 -2.30 12.01
N ASN A 146 6.06 -2.87 10.99
CA ASN A 146 5.43 -3.86 10.12
C ASN A 146 5.04 -5.14 10.87
N PHE A 147 5.88 -5.60 11.80
CA PHE A 147 5.59 -6.76 12.63
C PHE A 147 4.40 -6.52 13.56
N ILE A 148 4.36 -5.37 14.25
CA ILE A 148 3.23 -5.01 15.13
C ILE A 148 1.95 -4.86 14.31
N SER A 149 2.03 -4.23 13.13
CA SER A 149 0.88 -4.10 12.22
C SER A 149 0.36 -5.45 11.76
N SER A 150 1.23 -6.43 11.50
CA SER A 150 0.81 -7.78 11.13
C SER A 150 0.05 -8.48 12.26
N LEU A 151 0.47 -8.30 13.52
CA LEU A 151 -0.25 -8.83 14.67
C LEU A 151 -1.64 -8.18 14.82
N LEU A 152 -1.72 -6.86 14.63
CA LEU A 152 -2.98 -6.14 14.70
C LEU A 152 -3.94 -6.54 13.58
N LEU A 153 -3.46 -6.71 12.34
CA LEU A 153 -4.25 -7.25 11.23
C LEU A 153 -4.78 -8.65 11.53
N THR A 154 -3.95 -9.52 12.14
CA THR A 154 -4.35 -10.89 12.53
C THR A 154 -5.41 -10.90 13.63
N ILE A 155 -5.35 -9.97 14.57
CA ILE A 155 -6.33 -9.86 15.67
C ILE A 155 -7.63 -9.23 15.19
N GLN A 156 -7.55 -8.09 14.49
CA GLN A 156 -8.72 -7.31 14.07
C GLN A 156 -9.41 -7.88 12.82
N ARG A 157 -8.68 -8.58 11.98
CA ARG A 157 -9.15 -9.24 10.74
C ARG A 157 -10.05 -8.34 9.88
N PRO A 158 -9.59 -7.17 9.42
CA PRO A 158 -10.39 -6.28 8.57
C PRO A 158 -10.74 -6.91 7.22
N PHE A 159 -10.01 -7.94 6.81
CA PHE A 159 -10.22 -8.77 5.64
C PHE A 159 -9.77 -10.21 5.91
N ARG A 160 -10.17 -11.12 5.04
CA ARG A 160 -9.78 -12.53 5.04
C ARG A 160 -9.02 -12.87 3.77
N ILE A 161 -8.29 -13.98 3.79
CA ILE A 161 -7.68 -14.52 2.57
C ILE A 161 -8.78 -14.88 1.58
N GLY A 162 -8.62 -14.42 0.33
CA GLY A 162 -9.60 -14.56 -0.72
C GLY A 162 -10.61 -13.43 -0.82
N ASP A 163 -10.60 -12.44 0.10
CA ASP A 163 -11.40 -11.22 -0.04
C ASP A 163 -10.83 -10.33 -1.15
N ILE A 164 -11.72 -9.67 -1.89
CA ILE A 164 -11.37 -8.58 -2.80
C ILE A 164 -11.33 -7.30 -1.98
N VAL A 165 -10.19 -6.66 -1.95
CA VAL A 165 -9.99 -5.42 -1.21
C VAL A 165 -9.37 -4.35 -2.10
N GLN A 166 -9.69 -3.12 -1.79
CA GLN A 166 -8.97 -1.96 -2.28
C GLN A 166 -8.19 -1.35 -1.12
N ILE A 167 -6.87 -1.30 -1.25
CA ILE A 167 -5.96 -0.71 -0.27
C ILE A 167 -5.23 0.44 -0.98
N ASN A 168 -5.51 1.66 -0.57
CA ASN A 168 -5.11 2.86 -1.30
C ASN A 168 -5.59 2.77 -2.77
N ASP A 169 -4.66 2.77 -3.73
CA ASP A 169 -4.96 2.71 -5.18
C ASP A 169 -4.90 1.28 -5.75
N PHE A 170 -4.57 0.28 -4.94
CA PHE A 170 -4.45 -1.11 -5.38
C PHE A 170 -5.70 -1.90 -5.05
N THR A 171 -6.31 -2.51 -6.06
CA THR A 171 -7.45 -3.41 -5.91
C THR A 171 -7.03 -4.83 -6.30
N GLY A 172 -7.37 -5.81 -5.46
CA GLY A 172 -7.03 -7.20 -5.74
C GLY A 172 -7.53 -8.15 -4.67
N ILE A 173 -7.22 -9.42 -4.86
CA ILE A 173 -7.58 -10.50 -3.95
C ILE A 173 -6.44 -10.73 -2.96
N ILE A 174 -6.75 -10.80 -1.68
CA ILE A 174 -5.77 -11.15 -0.64
C ILE A 174 -5.35 -12.61 -0.83
N GLN A 175 -4.09 -12.82 -1.20
CA GLN A 175 -3.50 -14.14 -1.34
C GLN A 175 -2.85 -14.62 -0.05
N LYS A 176 -2.06 -13.76 0.59
CA LYS A 176 -1.24 -14.14 1.74
C LYS A 176 -0.90 -12.93 2.61
N VAL A 177 -0.82 -13.18 3.92
CA VAL A 177 -0.31 -12.19 4.89
C VAL A 177 0.89 -12.81 5.61
N THR A 178 2.03 -12.14 5.54
CA THR A 178 3.27 -12.52 6.22
C THR A 178 3.58 -11.56 7.37
N ALA A 179 4.62 -11.84 8.13
CA ALA A 179 5.02 -10.99 9.26
C ALA A 179 5.40 -9.53 8.85
N ARG A 180 5.70 -9.27 7.57
CA ARG A 180 6.14 -7.94 7.09
C ARG A 180 5.23 -7.31 6.04
N ALA A 181 4.56 -8.13 5.23
CA ALA A 181 3.81 -7.68 4.07
C ALA A 181 2.59 -8.55 3.80
N THR A 182 1.62 -7.98 3.15
CA THR A 182 0.45 -8.66 2.58
C THR A 182 0.58 -8.69 1.06
N THR A 183 0.35 -9.84 0.47
CA THR A 183 0.36 -10.03 -0.99
C THR A 183 -1.08 -10.01 -1.51
N LEU A 184 -1.34 -9.13 -2.48
CA LEU A 184 -2.56 -9.08 -3.27
C LEU A 184 -2.27 -9.61 -4.67
N VAL A 185 -3.27 -10.21 -5.30
CA VAL A 185 -3.27 -10.47 -6.74
C VAL A 185 -4.33 -9.58 -7.37
N ASP A 186 -3.93 -8.73 -8.30
CA ASP A 186 -4.86 -7.87 -9.03
C ASP A 186 -5.61 -8.65 -10.13
N PHE A 187 -6.55 -7.98 -10.81
CA PHE A 187 -7.34 -8.60 -11.87
C PHE A 187 -6.54 -8.86 -13.17
N ASP A 188 -5.34 -8.29 -13.29
CA ASP A 188 -4.40 -8.52 -14.38
C ASP A 188 -3.42 -9.67 -14.08
N GLY A 189 -3.51 -10.29 -12.88
CA GLY A 189 -2.67 -11.38 -12.42
C GLY A 189 -1.34 -10.94 -11.79
N ASN A 190 -1.13 -9.65 -11.54
CA ASN A 190 0.09 -9.16 -10.92
C ASN A 190 0.07 -9.38 -9.40
N HIS A 191 1.21 -9.75 -8.85
CA HIS A 191 1.40 -9.84 -7.40
C HIS A 191 1.87 -8.49 -6.83
N ILE A 192 1.06 -7.90 -5.99
CA ILE A 192 1.32 -6.61 -5.34
C ILE A 192 1.61 -6.87 -3.87
N GLN A 193 2.82 -6.54 -3.44
CA GLN A 193 3.22 -6.66 -2.04
C GLN A 193 3.14 -5.31 -1.34
N ILE A 194 2.30 -5.22 -0.32
CA ILE A 194 2.09 -4.01 0.47
C ILE A 194 2.61 -4.24 1.89
N PRO A 195 3.50 -3.40 2.41
CA PRO A 195 3.95 -3.47 3.80
C PRO A 195 2.76 -3.40 4.78
N ASN A 196 2.73 -4.26 5.80
CA ASN A 196 1.61 -4.33 6.74
C ASN A 196 1.36 -3.02 7.48
N ALA A 197 2.40 -2.25 7.78
CA ALA A 197 2.29 -0.92 8.37
C ALA A 197 1.52 0.07 7.46
N THR A 198 1.73 -0.02 6.14
CA THR A 198 1.01 0.80 5.16
C THR A 198 -0.47 0.43 5.12
N ILE A 199 -0.79 -0.86 5.18
CA ILE A 199 -2.17 -1.35 5.20
C ILE A 199 -2.88 -0.89 6.47
N TYR A 200 -2.25 -1.12 7.64
CA TYR A 200 -2.86 -0.79 8.93
C TYR A 200 -3.14 0.71 9.11
N LYS A 201 -2.28 1.57 8.55
CA LYS A 201 -2.43 3.03 8.58
C LYS A 201 -3.29 3.58 7.45
N GLY A 202 -3.46 2.82 6.38
CA GLY A 202 -4.18 3.21 5.18
C GLY A 202 -5.68 3.01 5.28
N VAL A 203 -6.37 3.39 4.20
CA VAL A 203 -7.79 3.12 4.05
C VAL A 203 -7.97 1.75 3.40
N ILE A 204 -8.72 0.87 4.06
CA ILE A 204 -9.06 -0.46 3.57
C ILE A 204 -10.53 -0.44 3.17
N LYS A 205 -10.83 -0.69 1.89
CA LYS A 205 -12.18 -0.90 1.39
C LYS A 205 -12.33 -2.37 1.04
N ASN A 206 -13.04 -3.13 1.85
CA ASN A 206 -13.35 -4.53 1.56
C ASN A 206 -14.60 -4.61 0.68
N LEU A 207 -14.44 -5.17 -0.51
CA LEU A 207 -15.48 -5.24 -1.54
C LEU A 207 -16.30 -6.53 -1.48
N THR A 208 -15.90 -7.50 -0.65
CA THR A 208 -16.54 -8.81 -0.50
C THR A 208 -17.03 -9.11 0.92
N ALA A 209 -16.67 -8.27 1.90
CA ALA A 209 -17.17 -8.42 3.27
C ALA A 209 -18.70 -8.30 3.35
N ASN A 210 -19.30 -7.46 2.48
CA ASN A 210 -20.73 -7.46 2.20
C ASN A 210 -20.94 -8.16 0.86
N PRO A 211 -21.70 -9.26 0.79
CA PRO A 211 -21.97 -9.95 -0.46
C PRO A 211 -22.77 -9.09 -1.45
N LEU A 212 -23.48 -8.07 -0.97
CA LEU A 212 -24.30 -7.20 -1.82
C LEU A 212 -23.50 -5.94 -2.21
N MET A 213 -23.30 -5.74 -3.50
CA MET A 213 -22.63 -4.58 -4.04
C MET A 213 -23.52 -3.78 -4.99
N ARG A 214 -23.48 -2.46 -4.86
CA ARG A 214 -24.20 -1.56 -5.74
C ARG A 214 -23.34 -1.14 -6.93
N GLY A 215 -23.74 -1.58 -8.13
CA GLY A 215 -23.21 -1.06 -9.39
C GLY A 215 -23.95 0.20 -9.85
N HIS A 216 -23.34 0.96 -10.73
CA HIS A 216 -23.98 2.09 -11.40
C HIS A 216 -23.29 2.38 -12.73
N PHE A 217 -24.05 3.00 -13.63
CA PHE A 217 -23.57 3.58 -14.88
C PHE A 217 -24.49 4.73 -15.31
N VAL A 218 -24.07 5.47 -16.32
CA VAL A 218 -24.80 6.64 -16.81
C VAL A 218 -25.15 6.42 -18.27
N ILE A 219 -26.39 6.76 -18.66
CA ILE A 219 -26.87 6.77 -20.05
C ILE A 219 -27.39 8.18 -20.37
N GLY A 220 -26.99 8.71 -21.53
CA GLY A 220 -27.51 9.97 -22.07
C GLY A 220 -28.85 9.77 -22.78
N VAL A 221 -29.86 10.58 -22.46
CA VAL A 221 -31.18 10.60 -23.11
C VAL A 221 -31.42 12.01 -23.66
N GLY A 222 -31.84 12.12 -24.93
CA GLY A 222 -32.05 13.41 -25.58
C GLY A 222 -33.08 14.27 -24.88
N TYR A 223 -32.95 15.59 -24.97
CA TYR A 223 -33.91 16.56 -24.40
C TYR A 223 -35.27 16.54 -25.09
N ASP A 224 -35.32 15.98 -26.28
CA ASP A 224 -36.55 15.76 -27.08
C ASP A 224 -37.33 14.52 -26.65
N ALA A 225 -36.71 13.63 -25.89
CA ALA A 225 -37.35 12.40 -25.44
C ALA A 225 -38.15 12.58 -24.13
N ASP A 226 -39.14 11.72 -23.96
CA ASP A 226 -39.90 11.63 -22.70
C ASP A 226 -39.04 10.93 -21.65
N ILE A 227 -38.44 11.72 -20.76
CA ILE A 227 -37.51 11.24 -19.71
C ILE A 227 -38.24 10.33 -18.71
N GLN A 228 -39.51 10.51 -18.41
CA GLN A 228 -40.26 9.65 -17.50
C GLN A 228 -40.43 8.25 -18.11
N ARG A 229 -40.76 8.23 -19.40
CA ARG A 229 -40.87 6.97 -20.15
C ARG A 229 -39.52 6.26 -20.24
N ALA A 230 -38.43 7.01 -20.46
CA ALA A 230 -37.06 6.43 -20.47
C ALA A 230 -36.74 5.80 -19.15
N GLN A 231 -36.98 6.47 -18.01
CA GLN A 231 -36.76 5.92 -16.67
C GLN A 231 -37.58 4.64 -16.43
N GLN A 232 -38.87 4.63 -16.85
CA GLN A 232 -39.74 3.44 -16.70
C GLN A 232 -39.23 2.26 -17.51
N ILE A 233 -38.81 2.48 -18.76
CA ILE A 233 -38.25 1.44 -19.61
C ILE A 233 -36.94 0.88 -18.98
N ALA A 234 -36.04 1.77 -18.55
CA ALA A 234 -34.81 1.34 -17.89
C ALA A 234 -35.10 0.51 -16.63
N GLN A 235 -36.05 0.94 -15.80
CA GLN A 235 -36.48 0.24 -14.59
C GLN A 235 -37.04 -1.15 -14.91
N SER A 236 -37.88 -1.28 -15.96
CA SER A 236 -38.42 -2.55 -16.41
C SER A 236 -37.31 -3.50 -16.87
N VAL A 237 -36.37 -3.03 -17.71
CA VAL A 237 -35.27 -3.82 -18.22
C VAL A 237 -34.37 -4.33 -17.08
N ILE A 238 -34.13 -3.50 -16.07
CA ILE A 238 -33.33 -3.88 -14.92
C ILE A 238 -34.06 -4.94 -14.08
N GLY A 239 -35.38 -4.77 -13.88
CA GLY A 239 -36.22 -5.70 -13.11
C GLY A 239 -36.36 -7.08 -13.74
N GLU A 240 -36.17 -7.19 -15.07
CA GLU A 240 -36.22 -8.46 -15.80
C GLU A 240 -34.93 -9.27 -15.70
N GLN A 241 -33.83 -8.68 -15.21
CA GLN A 241 -32.54 -9.36 -15.09
C GLN A 241 -32.48 -10.25 -13.86
N GLN A 242 -32.27 -11.56 -14.04
CA GLN A 242 -32.28 -12.55 -12.95
C GLN A 242 -31.17 -12.35 -11.93
N ASN A 243 -30.03 -11.78 -12.34
CA ASN A 243 -28.87 -11.58 -11.48
C ASN A 243 -28.82 -10.19 -10.79
N VAL A 244 -29.86 -9.38 -11.01
CA VAL A 244 -30.08 -8.11 -10.29
C VAL A 244 -31.05 -8.36 -9.15
N LEU A 245 -30.69 -7.84 -7.97
CA LEU A 245 -31.53 -7.99 -6.78
C LEU A 245 -32.73 -7.04 -6.85
N THR A 246 -33.87 -7.53 -6.38
CA THR A 246 -35.10 -6.72 -6.23
C THR A 246 -35.15 -5.99 -4.89
N ASP A 247 -34.42 -6.47 -3.89
CA ASP A 247 -34.23 -5.83 -2.59
C ASP A 247 -32.72 -5.84 -2.25
N PRO A 248 -32.07 -4.68 -2.15
CA PRO A 248 -32.60 -3.31 -2.34
C PRO A 248 -33.00 -3.01 -3.80
N GLU A 249 -34.09 -2.25 -3.95
CA GLU A 249 -34.65 -1.92 -5.25
C GLU A 249 -33.67 -1.12 -6.14
N PRO A 250 -33.52 -1.48 -7.43
CA PRO A 250 -32.75 -0.71 -8.38
C PRO A 250 -33.40 0.68 -8.62
N GLN A 251 -32.58 1.67 -8.92
CA GLN A 251 -33.02 3.07 -9.07
C GLN A 251 -32.53 3.66 -10.38
N THR A 252 -33.41 4.40 -11.06
CA THR A 252 -33.11 5.13 -12.28
C THR A 252 -33.33 6.61 -12.06
N LEU A 253 -32.27 7.40 -11.88
CA LEU A 253 -32.32 8.79 -11.46
C LEU A 253 -31.68 9.71 -12.51
N ILE A 254 -32.15 10.94 -12.63
CA ILE A 254 -31.43 11.97 -13.38
C ILE A 254 -30.28 12.45 -12.50
N ASP A 255 -29.05 12.29 -13.00
CA ASP A 255 -27.82 12.68 -12.30
C ASP A 255 -27.44 14.15 -12.60
N THR A 256 -27.35 14.46 -13.88
CA THR A 256 -26.97 15.80 -14.35
C THR A 256 -27.65 16.13 -15.68
N LEU A 257 -27.69 17.42 -16.00
CA LEU A 257 -28.09 17.91 -17.32
C LEU A 257 -26.84 18.15 -18.14
N GLY A 258 -26.65 17.35 -19.20
CA GLY A 258 -25.54 17.48 -20.14
C GLY A 258 -25.77 18.59 -21.18
N ALA A 259 -24.83 18.76 -22.10
CA ALA A 259 -24.92 19.76 -23.14
C ALA A 259 -26.10 19.49 -24.13
N SER A 260 -26.35 18.18 -24.41
CA SER A 260 -27.39 17.74 -25.38
C SER A 260 -28.28 16.63 -24.81
N SER A 261 -28.09 16.21 -23.55
CA SER A 261 -28.81 15.09 -22.97
C SER A 261 -29.08 15.24 -21.47
N TYR A 262 -30.13 14.54 -21.03
CA TYR A 262 -30.28 14.15 -19.63
C TYR A 262 -29.30 13.00 -19.36
N ASN A 263 -28.45 13.14 -18.34
CA ASN A 263 -27.61 12.04 -17.87
C ASN A 263 -28.37 11.23 -16.82
N VAL A 264 -28.90 10.08 -17.25
CA VAL A 264 -29.66 9.17 -16.38
C VAL A 264 -28.71 8.18 -15.75
N LYS A 265 -28.61 8.19 -14.43
CA LYS A 265 -27.78 7.27 -13.65
C LYS A 265 -28.64 6.12 -13.16
N VAL A 266 -28.19 4.94 -13.52
CA VAL A 266 -28.80 3.67 -13.17
C VAL A 266 -28.01 3.06 -12.03
N TYR A 267 -28.73 2.70 -10.96
CA TYR A 267 -28.18 1.98 -9.81
C TYR A 267 -28.84 0.60 -9.73
N PHE A 268 -28.04 -0.41 -9.51
CA PHE A 268 -28.50 -1.79 -9.36
C PHE A 268 -27.67 -2.52 -8.31
N TRP A 269 -28.22 -3.57 -7.72
CA TRP A 269 -27.54 -4.38 -6.71
C TRP A 269 -27.34 -5.80 -7.22
N VAL A 270 -26.18 -6.37 -6.95
CA VAL A 270 -25.84 -7.76 -7.29
C VAL A 270 -25.15 -8.45 -6.12
N ASP A 271 -25.22 -9.78 -6.11
CA ASP A 271 -24.40 -10.64 -5.25
C ASP A 271 -23.03 -10.82 -5.92
N VAL A 272 -21.98 -10.23 -5.32
CA VAL A 272 -20.62 -10.22 -5.91
C VAL A 272 -19.95 -11.59 -5.95
N GLU A 273 -20.45 -12.54 -5.16
CA GLU A 273 -19.93 -13.92 -5.22
C GLU A 273 -20.39 -14.65 -6.48
N LYS A 274 -21.56 -14.27 -7.02
CA LYS A 274 -22.18 -14.91 -8.17
C LYS A 274 -22.01 -14.09 -9.44
N THR A 275 -22.05 -12.76 -9.33
CA THR A 275 -22.21 -11.85 -10.45
C THR A 275 -21.15 -10.74 -10.45
N SER A 276 -20.46 -10.57 -11.59
CA SER A 276 -19.54 -9.45 -11.79
C SER A 276 -20.33 -8.15 -12.01
N VAL A 277 -20.08 -7.14 -11.17
CA VAL A 277 -20.68 -5.79 -11.32
C VAL A 277 -20.35 -5.19 -12.67
N LEU A 278 -19.12 -5.37 -13.17
CA LEU A 278 -18.65 -4.82 -14.46
C LEU A 278 -19.38 -5.48 -15.64
N LYS A 279 -19.44 -6.81 -15.65
CA LYS A 279 -20.13 -7.56 -16.69
C LYS A 279 -21.62 -7.25 -16.69
N MET A 280 -22.25 -7.20 -15.50
CA MET A 280 -23.67 -6.83 -15.36
C MET A 280 -23.93 -5.40 -15.83
N SER A 281 -23.06 -4.44 -15.49
CA SER A 281 -23.17 -3.07 -16.01
C SER A 281 -23.19 -3.05 -17.55
N SER A 282 -22.30 -3.81 -18.18
CA SER A 282 -22.23 -3.91 -19.65
C SER A 282 -23.49 -4.53 -20.27
N VAL A 283 -24.01 -5.60 -19.66
CA VAL A 283 -25.28 -6.24 -20.10
C VAL A 283 -26.46 -5.29 -19.99
N LEU A 284 -26.59 -4.62 -18.83
CA LEU A 284 -27.66 -3.66 -18.60
C LEU A 284 -27.59 -2.45 -19.54
N MET A 285 -26.38 -1.89 -19.76
CA MET A 285 -26.19 -0.82 -20.73
C MET A 285 -26.67 -1.21 -22.11
N ARG A 286 -26.27 -2.38 -22.61
CA ARG A 286 -26.69 -2.89 -23.92
C ARG A 286 -28.20 -3.09 -24.00
N ASN A 287 -28.80 -3.74 -23.00
CA ASN A 287 -30.22 -4.06 -23.00
C ASN A 287 -31.08 -2.80 -22.92
N ILE A 288 -30.70 -1.83 -22.07
CA ILE A 288 -31.41 -0.54 -21.96
C ILE A 288 -31.26 0.26 -23.26
N THR A 289 -30.06 0.30 -23.85
CA THR A 289 -29.83 0.98 -25.14
C THR A 289 -30.73 0.38 -26.23
N THR A 290 -30.82 -0.95 -26.31
CA THR A 290 -31.73 -1.62 -27.27
C THR A 290 -33.18 -1.27 -27.00
N ALA A 291 -33.64 -1.31 -25.75
CA ALA A 291 -35.02 -0.96 -25.39
C ALA A 291 -35.34 0.51 -25.67
N PHE A 292 -34.40 1.42 -25.52
CA PHE A 292 -34.57 2.83 -25.86
C PHE A 292 -34.70 3.01 -27.38
N LEU A 293 -33.91 2.33 -28.18
CA LEU A 293 -34.00 2.35 -29.64
C LEU A 293 -35.35 1.80 -30.12
N ASP A 294 -35.81 0.67 -29.55
CA ASP A 294 -37.12 0.07 -29.87
C ASP A 294 -38.30 0.99 -29.49
N ALA A 295 -38.14 1.78 -28.45
CA ALA A 295 -39.14 2.75 -27.98
C ALA A 295 -39.03 4.15 -28.64
N ASN A 296 -38.14 4.31 -29.64
CA ASN A 296 -37.82 5.59 -30.29
C ASN A 296 -37.38 6.70 -29.28
N ILE A 297 -36.65 6.33 -28.24
CA ILE A 297 -36.03 7.28 -27.31
C ILE A 297 -34.68 7.69 -27.90
N SER A 298 -34.52 9.00 -28.10
CA SER A 298 -33.31 9.60 -28.64
C SER A 298 -32.15 9.51 -27.63
N MET A 299 -30.98 9.04 -28.11
CA MET A 299 -29.73 9.04 -27.40
C MET A 299 -28.71 9.82 -28.25
N PRO A 300 -28.56 11.14 -28.02
CA PRO A 300 -27.78 11.99 -28.90
C PRO A 300 -26.27 11.69 -28.81
N ASP A 301 -25.62 11.79 -29.96
CA ASP A 301 -24.16 11.78 -30.08
C ASP A 301 -23.64 13.23 -30.00
N ASP A 302 -23.10 13.61 -28.88
CA ASP A 302 -22.61 14.98 -28.59
C ASP A 302 -21.59 15.49 -29.62
N ALA A 303 -20.90 14.58 -30.31
CA ALA A 303 -19.86 14.95 -31.26
C ALA A 303 -20.38 15.24 -32.68
N ARG A 304 -21.58 14.79 -33.05
CA ARG A 304 -22.04 14.77 -34.44
C ARG A 304 -23.43 15.35 -34.69
N GLU A 305 -24.26 15.47 -33.70
CA GLU A 305 -25.64 15.95 -33.91
C GLU A 305 -25.69 17.47 -33.91
N ARG A 306 -26.04 18.07 -35.07
CA ARG A 306 -26.35 19.47 -35.21
C ARG A 306 -27.82 19.59 -35.61
N ILE A 307 -28.67 19.95 -34.65
CA ILE A 307 -30.10 20.14 -34.88
C ILE A 307 -30.31 21.53 -35.42
N PHE A 308 -30.93 21.63 -36.62
CA PHE A 308 -31.38 22.89 -37.23
C PHE A 308 -32.90 22.96 -37.11
N PRO A 309 -33.47 23.57 -36.06
CA PRO A 309 -34.93 23.54 -35.82
C PRO A 309 -35.78 24.16 -36.93
N GLN A 310 -35.19 25.00 -37.79
CA GLN A 310 -35.88 25.68 -38.89
C GLN A 310 -35.46 25.10 -40.28
N GLY A 311 -34.75 23.97 -40.31
CA GLY A 311 -34.18 23.42 -41.53
C GLY A 311 -32.97 24.20 -42.03
N LEU A 312 -32.13 23.53 -42.83
CA LEU A 312 -30.98 24.17 -43.48
C LEU A 312 -31.39 24.58 -44.89
N ARG A 313 -31.44 25.87 -45.17
CA ARG A 313 -31.62 26.36 -46.54
C ARG A 313 -30.24 26.26 -47.24
N VAL A 314 -30.06 25.22 -48.04
CA VAL A 314 -28.85 25.08 -48.87
C VAL A 314 -29.02 25.91 -50.13
N GLU A 315 -28.42 27.11 -50.19
CA GLU A 315 -28.28 27.88 -51.42
C GLU A 315 -27.14 27.25 -52.20
N THR A 316 -27.46 26.50 -53.25
CA THR A 316 -26.44 26.04 -54.24
C THR A 316 -26.03 27.29 -55.05
N ALA A 317 -24.81 27.73 -54.91
CA ALA A 317 -24.27 28.80 -55.72
C ALA A 317 -24.38 28.38 -57.23
N PRO A 318 -24.89 29.23 -58.11
CA PRO A 318 -24.98 28.93 -59.50
C PRO A 318 -23.58 28.66 -60.07
N ASN A 319 -23.44 27.54 -60.79
CA ASN A 319 -22.20 27.09 -61.39
C ASN A 319 -21.76 28.12 -62.43
N GLN A 320 -20.78 28.93 -62.11
CA GLN A 320 -20.10 29.82 -63.07
C GLN A 320 -19.18 28.99 -63.98
N SER A 321 -19.77 28.40 -65.05
CA SER A 321 -18.96 27.88 -66.15
C SER A 321 -19.83 27.86 -67.41
N GLU A 322 -20.10 29.07 -67.96
CA GLU A 322 -20.38 29.26 -69.37
C GLU A 322 -19.51 30.40 -69.88
N VAL A 323 -18.31 30.08 -70.33
CA VAL A 323 -17.63 30.88 -71.36
C VAL A 323 -17.12 29.93 -72.41
N GLY A 324 -17.85 29.93 -73.52
CA GLY A 324 -17.43 29.84 -74.90
C GLY A 324 -16.56 28.68 -75.40
N GLY A 325 -17.13 27.97 -76.39
CA GLY A 325 -16.34 27.11 -77.23
C GLY A 325 -17.18 26.13 -78.04
N ASP A 326 -17.56 26.56 -79.26
CA ASP A 326 -18.15 25.81 -80.37
C ASP A 326 -17.57 24.41 -80.61
N GLY A 327 -18.41 23.44 -80.97
CA GLY A 327 -17.92 22.27 -81.67
C GLY A 327 -18.67 20.94 -81.52
N LYS A 328 -19.75 20.78 -82.37
CA LYS A 328 -20.23 19.54 -83.04
C LYS A 328 -20.36 18.20 -82.22
N VAL A 329 -21.63 17.86 -82.11
CA VAL A 329 -22.30 16.57 -82.53
C VAL A 329 -21.47 15.28 -82.50
N SER A 330 -21.88 14.35 -81.67
CA SER A 330 -22.19 13.00 -82.06
C SER A 330 -23.14 12.28 -81.07
N GLN A 331 -24.20 11.72 -81.65
CA GLN A 331 -25.15 10.80 -81.02
C GLN A 331 -24.52 9.50 -80.55
N GLY A 332 -25.04 9.00 -79.45
CA GLY A 332 -24.81 7.62 -79.04
C GLY A 332 -25.63 7.29 -77.82
N ASN A 333 -26.78 6.67 -78.11
CA ASN A 333 -27.64 6.02 -77.10
C ASN A 333 -26.81 5.08 -76.23
N ASP A 334 -27.06 5.00 -74.97
CA ASP A 334 -27.73 3.83 -74.42
C ASP A 334 -28.08 4.09 -72.93
N ALA A 335 -29.30 3.74 -72.72
CA ALA A 335 -30.10 3.93 -71.57
C ALA A 335 -29.89 2.88 -70.44
N SER A 336 -30.33 3.29 -69.31
CA SER A 336 -31.04 2.51 -68.26
C SER A 336 -30.44 1.19 -67.79
N ASN A 337 -30.23 1.15 -66.56
CA ASN A 337 -30.40 0.06 -65.57
C ASN A 337 -29.26 0.00 -64.57
N ASN A 338 -29.48 0.64 -63.44
CA ASN A 338 -28.82 0.22 -62.18
C ASN A 338 -29.35 0.99 -60.96
N SER A 339 -30.67 1.13 -60.83
CA SER A 339 -31.30 1.71 -59.61
C SER A 339 -32.12 0.74 -58.77
N GLU A 340 -32.28 -0.52 -59.18
CA GLU A 340 -33.09 -1.50 -58.42
C GLU A 340 -32.21 -2.50 -57.57
N GLY A 341 -30.92 -2.45 -57.68
CA GLY A 341 -30.02 -3.39 -56.96
C GLY A 341 -29.59 -2.97 -55.54
N GLU A 342 -29.66 -1.69 -55.21
CA GLU A 342 -29.17 -1.20 -53.91
C GLU A 342 -30.23 -1.20 -52.82
N ALA A 343 -31.53 -0.96 -53.14
CA ALA A 343 -32.60 -0.97 -52.15
C ALA A 343 -32.89 -2.40 -51.62
N SER A 344 -32.68 -3.45 -52.41
CA SER A 344 -32.89 -4.84 -52.00
C SER A 344 -31.73 -5.39 -51.12
N ARG A 345 -30.51 -4.87 -51.27
CA ARG A 345 -29.38 -5.26 -50.42
C ARG A 345 -29.38 -4.56 -49.05
N SER A 346 -29.93 -3.37 -48.95
CA SER A 346 -30.10 -2.62 -47.67
C SER A 346 -31.09 -3.31 -46.74
N SER A 347 -32.26 -3.74 -47.30
CA SER A 347 -33.30 -4.43 -46.51
C SER A 347 -32.88 -5.83 -46.05
N ALA A 348 -32.10 -6.55 -46.86
CA ALA A 348 -31.60 -7.88 -46.50
C ALA A 348 -30.49 -7.85 -45.44
N ASN A 349 -29.69 -6.78 -45.42
CA ASN A 349 -28.67 -6.58 -44.38
C ASN A 349 -29.28 -6.09 -43.07
N GLN A 350 -30.34 -5.25 -43.09
CA GLN A 350 -31.08 -4.86 -41.89
C GLN A 350 -31.79 -6.05 -41.24
N ALA A 351 -32.47 -6.90 -42.04
CA ALA A 351 -33.15 -8.10 -41.54
C ALA A 351 -32.16 -9.13 -40.95
N LYS A 352 -30.93 -9.22 -41.48
CA LYS A 352 -29.88 -10.09 -40.92
C LYS A 352 -29.26 -9.46 -39.65
N HIS A 353 -29.20 -8.14 -39.56
CA HIS A 353 -28.69 -7.46 -38.36
C HIS A 353 -29.68 -7.58 -37.19
N ASP A 354 -31.00 -7.43 -37.46
CA ASP A 354 -32.05 -7.59 -36.45
C ASP A 354 -32.18 -9.03 -35.95
N HIS A 355 -31.95 -10.05 -36.80
CA HIS A 355 -31.94 -11.42 -36.34
C HIS A 355 -30.71 -11.80 -35.51
N ASN A 356 -29.54 -11.21 -35.80
CA ASN A 356 -28.33 -11.44 -35.03
C ASN A 356 -28.36 -10.71 -33.67
N VAL A 357 -28.98 -9.51 -33.58
CA VAL A 357 -29.14 -8.76 -32.34
C VAL A 357 -30.11 -9.49 -31.38
N LYS A 358 -31.22 -10.09 -31.90
CA LYS A 358 -32.14 -10.89 -31.08
C LYS A 358 -31.57 -12.22 -30.61
N GLN A 359 -30.62 -12.82 -31.33
CA GLN A 359 -29.94 -14.04 -30.90
C GLN A 359 -28.83 -13.74 -29.85
N ASN A 360 -28.10 -12.64 -29.99
CA ASN A 360 -27.06 -12.27 -29.03
C ASN A 360 -27.61 -11.82 -27.66
N SER A 361 -28.84 -11.26 -27.59
CA SER A 361 -29.43 -10.90 -26.30
C SER A 361 -29.84 -12.09 -25.44
N ARG A 362 -30.01 -13.29 -26.02
CA ARG A 362 -30.31 -14.53 -25.28
C ARG A 362 -29.06 -15.25 -24.74
N PHE A 363 -27.87 -14.95 -25.27
CA PHE A 363 -26.60 -15.53 -24.81
C PHE A 363 -25.87 -14.70 -23.76
N SER A 364 -26.42 -13.56 -23.35
CA SER A 364 -25.73 -12.62 -22.44
C SER A 364 -25.88 -12.94 -20.98
N ASP A 365 -26.78 -13.86 -20.59
CA ASP A 365 -26.99 -14.20 -19.17
C ASP A 365 -25.92 -15.15 -18.61
N ASP A 366 -25.29 -15.96 -19.46
CA ASP A 366 -24.28 -16.93 -19.00
C ASP A 366 -22.91 -16.30 -18.72
N ASP A 367 -22.66 -15.07 -19.19
CA ASP A 367 -21.33 -14.42 -19.09
C ASP A 367 -21.22 -13.37 -17.94
N VAL A 368 -22.20 -13.26 -17.07
CA VAL A 368 -22.16 -12.33 -15.94
C VAL A 368 -21.54 -12.94 -14.67
N ALA A 369 -21.02 -14.16 -14.75
CA ALA A 369 -20.38 -14.83 -13.62
C ALA A 369 -19.21 -14.01 -13.06
N SER A 370 -19.06 -14.04 -11.73
CA SER A 370 -17.98 -13.36 -11.04
C SER A 370 -16.62 -13.96 -11.39
N GLU A 371 -15.68 -13.16 -11.84
CA GLU A 371 -14.30 -13.56 -12.11
C GLU A 371 -13.50 -13.84 -10.82
N ALA A 372 -14.06 -13.49 -9.67
CA ALA A 372 -13.41 -13.65 -8.37
C ALA A 372 -12.99 -15.11 -8.09
N HIS A 373 -13.76 -16.10 -8.60
CA HIS A 373 -13.43 -17.52 -8.42
C HIS A 373 -12.20 -17.92 -9.23
N GLU A 374 -12.14 -17.52 -10.49
CA GLU A 374 -11.01 -17.82 -11.39
C GLU A 374 -9.71 -17.17 -10.90
N ILE A 375 -9.78 -15.91 -10.46
CA ILE A 375 -8.62 -15.20 -9.93
C ILE A 375 -8.17 -15.80 -8.59
N ARG A 376 -9.10 -16.24 -7.74
CA ARG A 376 -8.76 -16.98 -6.51
C ARG A 376 -8.03 -18.29 -6.83
N GLU A 377 -8.44 -18.99 -7.85
CA GLU A 377 -7.78 -20.22 -8.30
C GLU A 377 -6.41 -19.94 -8.89
N GLN A 378 -6.27 -18.93 -9.75
CA GLN A 378 -4.99 -18.47 -10.27
C GLN A 378 -4.05 -18.04 -9.16
N ALA A 379 -4.55 -17.28 -8.16
CA ALA A 379 -3.79 -16.86 -7.01
C ALA A 379 -3.27 -18.04 -6.18
N ARG A 380 -4.06 -19.13 -6.05
CA ARG A 380 -3.64 -20.36 -5.36
C ARG A 380 -2.57 -21.13 -6.12
N ASN A 381 -2.65 -21.13 -7.46
CA ASN A 381 -1.74 -21.87 -8.34
C ASN A 381 -0.49 -21.07 -8.69
N SER A 382 -0.46 -19.77 -8.41
CA SER A 382 0.67 -18.89 -8.68
C SER A 382 1.84 -19.17 -7.75
N ARG A 383 3.06 -18.86 -8.21
CA ARG A 383 4.28 -18.99 -7.41
C ARG A 383 4.17 -18.10 -6.18
N ASP A 384 4.41 -18.67 -4.99
CA ASP A 384 4.52 -17.90 -3.74
C ASP A 384 5.77 -16.99 -3.80
N PRO A 385 5.62 -15.66 -3.87
CA PRO A 385 6.75 -14.73 -3.93
C PRO A 385 7.51 -14.63 -2.59
N GLU A 386 6.91 -15.10 -1.51
CA GLU A 386 7.51 -15.05 -0.18
C GLU A 386 7.47 -16.42 0.51
N GLY A 387 8.64 -16.96 0.88
CA GLY A 387 8.75 -18.23 1.60
C GLY A 387 8.33 -18.19 3.08
N GLY A 388 7.56 -17.20 3.52
CA GLY A 388 7.04 -17.08 4.89
C GLY A 388 5.70 -17.81 5.07
N GLU A 389 5.39 -18.26 6.29
CA GLU A 389 4.09 -18.83 6.62
C GLU A 389 3.00 -17.75 6.58
N ASN A 390 1.78 -18.19 6.20
CA ASN A 390 0.60 -17.35 6.27
C ASN A 390 0.17 -17.20 7.73
N ILE A 391 -0.12 -15.98 8.17
CA ILE A 391 -0.46 -15.65 9.56
C ILE A 391 -1.94 -15.27 9.77
N LEU A 392 -2.76 -15.27 8.71
CA LEU A 392 -4.21 -15.08 8.77
C LEU A 392 -4.98 -16.37 8.62
#